data_fec2e0893c58af66b121e5ebe2c35474
#
_entry.id   fec2e0893c58af66b121e5ebe2c35474
#
_cell.length_a   1.000
_cell.length_b   1.000
_cell.length_c   1.000
_cell.angle_alpha   90.00
_cell.angle_beta   90.00
_cell.angle_gamma   90.00
#
_symmetry.space_group_name_H-M   'P 1'
#
loop_
_entity.id
_entity.type
_entity.pdbx_description
1 polymer ?
#
loop_
_entity_poly.entity_id
_entity_poly.type
_entity_poly.pdbx_seq_one_letter_code
_entity_poly.pdbx_strand_id
1 'polypeptide(L)'
;MRFTQTPDPLHSAASAIIVLCICIIVAAAAGTLAVIGSMKRKAVSPRTKTAGRTHTRSEWQTRIIAVQKDHARGLLDEKQAYHRLSVLSRQFASEKLGKDVTKHTLAELKRETPDRNSRDGYLALRQTVEALYPPEFAKAEWNPAAQNASVEEAAQWVSGLIERWGE
;
A
#
# COMPACT_ATOMS: atom_id res chain seq x y z
N MET A 1 -55.83 40.71 -27.54
CA MET A 1 -54.50 41.33 -27.55
C MET A 1 -53.56 40.37 -26.79
N ARG A 2 -52.65 39.66 -27.50
CA ARG A 2 -51.67 38.75 -26.89
C ARG A 2 -50.35 39.50 -26.82
N PHE A 3 -49.87 39.78 -25.60
CA PHE A 3 -48.54 40.28 -25.37
C PHE A 3 -47.57 39.09 -25.47
N THR A 4 -46.77 39.07 -26.51
CA THR A 4 -45.59 38.19 -26.63
C THR A 4 -44.45 38.82 -25.84
N GLN A 5 -44.18 38.30 -24.64
CA GLN A 5 -42.98 38.63 -23.88
C GLN A 5 -41.76 38.00 -24.60
N THR A 6 -40.93 38.81 -25.19
CA THR A 6 -39.61 38.43 -25.69
C THR A 6 -38.68 38.28 -24.48
N PRO A 7 -38.01 37.15 -24.28
CA PRO A 7 -37.04 37.00 -23.17
C PRO A 7 -35.84 37.91 -23.43
N ASP A 8 -35.45 38.68 -22.40
CA ASP A 8 -34.30 39.59 -22.41
C ASP A 8 -33.00 38.84 -22.75
N PRO A 9 -32.22 39.24 -23.74
CA PRO A 9 -31.00 38.54 -24.17
C PRO A 9 -29.89 38.56 -23.13
N LEU A 10 -29.96 39.44 -22.14
CA LEU A 10 -28.98 39.54 -21.04
C LEU A 10 -29.06 38.41 -20.04
N HIS A 11 -30.26 37.85 -19.80
CA HIS A 11 -30.42 36.70 -18.88
C HIS A 11 -29.96 35.40 -19.53
N SER A 12 -30.02 35.26 -20.84
CA SER A 12 -29.58 34.08 -21.56
C SER A 12 -28.04 33.97 -21.62
N ALA A 13 -27.34 35.11 -21.75
CA ALA A 13 -25.88 35.13 -21.75
C ALA A 13 -25.29 34.86 -20.38
N ALA A 14 -25.88 35.40 -19.30
CA ALA A 14 -25.42 35.12 -17.93
C ALA A 14 -25.61 33.62 -17.53
N SER A 15 -26.75 33.02 -17.90
CA SER A 15 -27.01 31.63 -17.65
C SER A 15 -26.05 30.69 -18.42
N ALA A 16 -25.72 31.04 -19.67
CA ALA A 16 -24.76 30.29 -20.47
C ALA A 16 -23.33 30.32 -19.88
N ILE A 17 -22.90 31.47 -19.34
CA ILE A 17 -21.60 31.62 -18.70
C ILE A 17 -21.55 30.80 -17.43
N ILE A 18 -22.60 30.80 -16.60
CA ILE A 18 -22.67 30.01 -15.37
C ILE A 18 -22.60 28.51 -15.68
N VAL A 19 -23.33 28.02 -16.67
CA VAL A 19 -23.28 26.62 -17.09
C VAL A 19 -21.90 26.24 -17.61
N LEU A 20 -21.24 27.10 -18.39
CA LEU A 20 -19.88 26.87 -18.87
C LEU A 20 -18.87 26.75 -17.71
N CYS A 21 -18.97 27.66 -16.72
CA CYS A 21 -18.10 27.62 -15.53
C CYS A 21 -18.30 26.34 -14.72
N ILE A 22 -19.53 25.88 -14.54
CA ILE A 22 -19.84 24.62 -13.84
C ILE A 22 -19.27 23.43 -14.61
N CYS A 23 -19.40 23.40 -15.94
CA CYS A 23 -18.81 22.32 -16.74
C CYS A 23 -17.29 22.27 -16.65
N ILE A 24 -16.62 23.43 -16.63
CA ILE A 24 -15.14 23.48 -16.46
C ILE A 24 -14.72 22.96 -15.07
N ILE A 25 -15.43 23.33 -14.01
CA ILE A 25 -15.16 22.88 -12.65
C ILE A 25 -15.35 21.37 -12.54
N VAL A 26 -16.43 20.84 -13.12
CA VAL A 26 -16.71 19.39 -13.11
C VAL A 26 -15.65 18.63 -13.94
N ALA A 27 -15.24 19.15 -15.07
CA ALA A 27 -14.19 18.54 -15.90
C ALA A 27 -12.82 18.56 -15.19
N ALA A 28 -12.48 19.64 -14.49
CA ALA A 28 -11.26 19.73 -13.69
C ALA A 28 -11.28 18.76 -12.50
N ALA A 29 -12.41 18.64 -11.80
CA ALA A 29 -12.58 17.70 -10.69
C ALA A 29 -12.51 16.23 -11.17
N ALA A 30 -13.09 15.90 -12.31
CA ALA A 30 -13.02 14.58 -12.92
C ALA A 30 -11.58 14.24 -13.38
N GLY A 31 -10.85 15.20 -13.90
CA GLY A 31 -9.44 15.06 -14.30
C GLY A 31 -8.53 14.77 -13.12
N THR A 32 -8.70 15.47 -11.99
CA THR A 32 -7.90 15.25 -10.77
C THR A 32 -8.20 13.89 -10.13
N LEU A 33 -9.45 13.45 -10.11
CA LEU A 33 -9.83 12.11 -9.64
C LEU A 33 -9.27 11.00 -10.53
N ALA A 34 -9.21 11.20 -11.85
CA ALA A 34 -8.62 10.23 -12.77
C ALA A 34 -7.10 10.11 -12.59
N VAL A 35 -6.38 11.20 -12.32
CA VAL A 35 -4.94 11.19 -12.04
C VAL A 35 -4.64 10.51 -10.72
N ILE A 36 -5.39 10.82 -9.65
CA ILE A 36 -5.23 10.17 -8.33
C ILE A 36 -5.62 8.68 -8.40
N GLY A 37 -6.68 8.33 -9.13
CA GLY A 37 -7.10 6.95 -9.36
C GLY A 37 -6.09 6.15 -10.22
N SER A 38 -5.42 6.79 -11.16
CA SER A 38 -4.39 6.20 -12.01
C SER A 38 -3.10 5.94 -11.23
N MET A 39 -2.71 6.81 -10.29
CA MET A 39 -1.57 6.57 -9.39
C MET A 39 -1.84 5.42 -8.42
N LYS A 40 -3.08 5.27 -7.90
CA LYS A 40 -3.46 4.11 -7.07
C LYS A 40 -3.52 2.79 -7.87
N ARG A 41 -3.82 2.83 -9.17
CA ARG A 41 -3.89 1.61 -10.00
C ARG A 41 -2.54 1.09 -10.50
N LYS A 42 -1.47 1.90 -10.49
CA LYS A 42 -0.12 1.43 -10.84
C LYS A 42 0.55 0.59 -9.75
N ALA A 43 -0.04 0.49 -8.55
CA ALA A 43 0.46 -0.38 -7.48
C ALA A 43 -0.09 -1.82 -7.53
N VAL A 44 -0.99 -2.12 -8.45
CA VAL A 44 -1.38 -3.52 -8.74
C VAL A 44 -0.61 -3.94 -9.97
N SER A 45 0.62 -4.37 -9.75
CA SER A 45 1.39 -5.14 -10.73
C SER A 45 0.53 -6.31 -11.21
N PRO A 46 0.39 -6.56 -12.53
CA PRO A 46 -0.34 -7.72 -13.00
C PRO A 46 0.32 -8.95 -12.37
N ARG A 47 -0.51 -9.82 -11.83
CA ARG A 47 -0.18 -11.15 -11.34
C ARG A 47 0.41 -11.96 -12.50
N THR A 48 1.63 -11.64 -12.87
CA THR A 48 2.43 -12.50 -13.74
C THR A 48 2.68 -13.73 -12.88
N LYS A 49 2.12 -14.84 -13.30
CA LYS A 49 2.52 -16.18 -12.85
C LYS A 49 3.99 -16.34 -13.18
N THR A 50 4.86 -15.82 -12.35
CA THR A 50 6.29 -16.12 -12.38
C THR A 50 6.47 -17.38 -11.54
N ALA A 51 5.98 -18.49 -12.06
CA ALA A 51 6.41 -19.78 -11.59
C ALA A 51 7.92 -19.89 -11.86
N GLY A 52 8.73 -19.87 -10.82
CA GLY A 52 10.10 -20.36 -10.87
C GLY A 52 11.24 -19.35 -10.77
N ARG A 53 11.01 -18.04 -10.60
CA ARG A 53 12.12 -17.12 -10.35
C ARG A 53 12.25 -16.83 -8.86
N THR A 54 13.21 -17.48 -8.23
CA THR A 54 13.64 -17.11 -6.87
C THR A 54 14.37 -15.77 -6.91
N HIS A 55 13.91 -14.83 -6.11
CA HIS A 55 14.56 -13.53 -6.00
C HIS A 55 15.82 -13.66 -5.13
N THR A 56 16.85 -12.92 -5.51
CA THR A 56 18.08 -12.85 -4.71
C THR A 56 17.86 -12.00 -3.44
N ARG A 57 18.70 -12.19 -2.43
CA ARG A 57 18.69 -11.37 -1.20
C ARG A 57 18.77 -9.88 -1.54
N SER A 58 19.62 -9.50 -2.50
CA SER A 58 19.80 -8.11 -2.92
C SER A 58 18.55 -7.51 -3.59
N GLU A 59 17.79 -8.32 -4.33
CA GLU A 59 16.51 -7.87 -4.92
C GLU A 59 15.47 -7.60 -3.83
N TRP A 60 15.42 -8.40 -2.79
CA TRP A 60 14.54 -8.17 -1.65
C TRP A 60 14.95 -6.91 -0.86
N GLN A 61 16.25 -6.73 -0.59
CA GLN A 61 16.76 -5.51 0.05
C GLN A 61 16.43 -4.26 -0.80
N THR A 62 16.56 -4.33 -2.11
CA THR A 62 16.21 -3.23 -3.01
C THR A 62 14.73 -2.84 -2.88
N ARG A 63 13.84 -3.81 -2.72
CA ARG A 63 12.39 -3.55 -2.53
C ARG A 63 12.11 -2.87 -1.19
N ILE A 64 12.80 -3.27 -0.12
CA ILE A 64 12.67 -2.63 1.20
C ILE A 64 13.13 -1.17 1.13
N ILE A 65 14.31 -0.92 0.52
CA ILE A 65 14.84 0.43 0.33
C ILE A 65 13.88 1.28 -0.53
N ALA A 66 13.21 0.69 -1.51
CA ALA A 66 12.22 1.42 -2.31
C ALA A 66 11.04 1.90 -1.45
N VAL A 67 10.55 1.10 -0.50
CA VAL A 67 9.49 1.52 0.43
C VAL A 67 9.94 2.69 1.30
N GLN A 68 11.15 2.64 1.86
CA GLN A 68 11.71 3.73 2.65
C GLN A 68 11.86 5.03 1.82
N LYS A 69 12.36 4.92 0.59
CA LYS A 69 12.48 6.08 -0.31
C LYS A 69 11.14 6.68 -0.69
N ASP A 70 10.14 5.84 -0.95
CA ASP A 70 8.79 6.30 -1.29
C ASP A 70 8.14 7.01 -0.09
N HIS A 71 8.36 6.51 1.13
CA HIS A 71 7.92 7.16 2.36
C HIS A 71 8.64 8.50 2.57
N ALA A 72 9.98 8.53 2.48
CA ALA A 72 10.77 9.75 2.64
C ALA A 72 10.42 10.86 1.61
N ARG A 73 9.91 10.48 0.43
CA ARG A 73 9.41 11.40 -0.59
C ARG A 73 7.96 11.83 -0.39
N GLY A 74 7.28 11.32 0.65
CA GLY A 74 5.87 11.58 0.89
C GLY A 74 4.90 10.89 -0.09
N LEU A 75 5.40 9.93 -0.89
CA LEU A 75 4.58 9.12 -1.80
C LEU A 75 3.78 8.05 -1.06
N LEU A 76 4.23 7.66 0.12
CA LEU A 76 3.57 6.76 1.05
C LEU A 76 3.43 7.45 2.40
N ASP A 77 2.25 7.37 2.99
CA ASP A 77 2.11 7.65 4.41
C ASP A 77 2.73 6.50 5.23
N GLU A 78 2.91 6.73 6.51
CA GLU A 78 3.51 5.79 7.44
C GLU A 78 2.78 4.44 7.46
N LYS A 79 1.45 4.47 7.56
CA LYS A 79 0.61 3.27 7.56
C LYS A 79 0.73 2.47 6.27
N GLN A 80 0.81 3.15 5.13
CA GLN A 80 1.02 2.52 3.82
C GLN A 80 2.41 1.89 3.73
N ALA A 81 3.44 2.52 4.31
CA ALA A 81 4.78 1.98 4.36
C ALA A 81 4.83 0.68 5.20
N TYR A 82 4.25 0.68 6.40
CA TYR A 82 4.13 -0.54 7.22
C TYR A 82 3.38 -1.66 6.50
N HIS A 83 2.25 -1.33 5.87
CA HIS A 83 1.50 -2.31 5.09
C HIS A 83 2.36 -2.92 3.97
N ARG A 84 3.11 -2.12 3.22
CA ARG A 84 4.00 -2.63 2.17
C ARG A 84 5.12 -3.50 2.72
N LEU A 85 5.73 -3.14 3.83
CA LEU A 85 6.75 -3.95 4.51
C LEU A 85 6.18 -5.29 4.99
N SER A 86 4.98 -5.28 5.55
CA SER A 86 4.26 -6.48 5.97
C SER A 86 3.95 -7.41 4.79
N VAL A 87 3.55 -6.86 3.65
CA VAL A 87 3.33 -7.63 2.41
C VAL A 87 4.64 -8.21 1.89
N LEU A 88 5.74 -7.43 1.89
CA LEU A 88 7.05 -7.92 1.46
C LEU A 88 7.56 -9.08 2.32
N SER A 89 7.37 -9.02 3.64
CA SER A 89 7.74 -10.09 4.56
C SER A 89 7.03 -11.41 4.20
N ARG A 90 5.71 -11.35 3.94
CA ARG A 90 4.92 -12.53 3.56
C ARG A 90 5.26 -13.03 2.17
N GLN A 91 5.54 -12.15 1.21
CA GLN A 91 5.98 -12.55 -0.14
C GLN A 91 7.32 -13.27 -0.09
N PHE A 92 8.28 -12.73 0.64
CA PHE A 92 9.58 -13.37 0.85
C PHE A 92 9.43 -14.77 1.47
N ALA A 93 8.65 -14.86 2.55
CA ALA A 93 8.39 -16.13 3.22
C ALA A 93 7.67 -17.13 2.31
N SER A 94 6.73 -16.68 1.49
CA SER A 94 6.04 -17.53 0.52
C SER A 94 7.01 -18.14 -0.50
N GLU A 95 7.98 -17.35 -0.96
CA GLU A 95 9.01 -17.83 -1.87
C GLU A 95 9.91 -18.88 -1.21
N LYS A 96 10.32 -18.63 0.03
CA LYS A 96 11.19 -19.54 0.81
C LYS A 96 10.49 -20.84 1.21
N LEU A 97 9.21 -20.76 1.54
CA LEU A 97 8.39 -21.92 1.93
C LEU A 97 7.87 -22.73 0.75
N GLY A 98 7.91 -22.19 -0.47
CA GLY A 98 7.22 -22.77 -1.63
C GLY A 98 5.69 -22.82 -1.47
N LYS A 99 5.14 -22.06 -0.52
CA LYS A 99 3.72 -22.03 -0.13
C LYS A 99 3.24 -20.58 0.00
N ASP A 100 2.06 -20.28 -0.52
CA ASP A 100 1.48 -18.92 -0.43
C ASP A 100 0.99 -18.61 1.00
N VAL A 101 1.73 -17.78 1.72
CA VAL A 101 1.37 -17.23 3.03
C VAL A 101 1.05 -15.72 2.97
N THR A 102 0.92 -15.16 1.77
CA THR A 102 0.69 -13.72 1.60
C THR A 102 -0.62 -13.24 2.20
N LYS A 103 -1.62 -14.10 2.29
CA LYS A 103 -2.96 -13.81 2.82
C LYS A 103 -3.13 -14.23 4.28
N HIS A 104 -2.14 -14.91 4.86
CA HIS A 104 -2.26 -15.39 6.24
C HIS A 104 -2.26 -14.21 7.23
N THR A 105 -3.23 -14.22 8.11
CA THR A 105 -3.30 -13.34 9.26
C THR A 105 -2.25 -13.73 10.29
N LEU A 106 -1.94 -12.84 11.25
CA LEU A 106 -1.04 -13.18 12.36
C LEU A 106 -1.56 -14.39 13.16
N ALA A 107 -2.88 -14.50 13.34
CA ALA A 107 -3.48 -15.63 14.06
C ALA A 107 -3.29 -16.96 13.32
N GLU A 108 -3.40 -16.96 12.01
CA GLU A 108 -3.14 -18.14 11.18
C GLU A 108 -1.68 -18.53 11.19
N LEU A 109 -0.78 -17.55 11.06
CA LEU A 109 0.68 -17.78 11.21
C LEU A 109 1.04 -18.36 12.59
N LYS A 110 0.32 -17.97 13.66
CA LYS A 110 0.55 -18.52 15.01
C LYS A 110 0.06 -19.97 15.19
N ARG A 111 -0.95 -20.38 14.44
CA ARG A 111 -1.53 -21.74 14.51
C ARG A 111 -0.79 -22.76 13.65
N GLU A 112 -0.09 -22.30 12.64
CA GLU A 112 0.58 -23.16 11.68
C GLU A 112 1.85 -23.78 12.30
N THR A 113 2.06 -25.08 12.06
CA THR A 113 3.25 -25.81 12.50
C THR A 113 4.16 -26.01 11.28
N PRO A 114 5.28 -25.28 11.19
CA PRO A 114 6.20 -25.40 10.07
C PRO A 114 7.00 -26.70 10.15
N ASP A 115 7.49 -27.15 8.99
CA ASP A 115 8.44 -28.26 8.89
C ASP A 115 9.75 -27.92 9.63
N ARG A 116 10.50 -28.96 10.03
CA ARG A 116 11.76 -28.80 10.79
C ARG A 116 12.75 -27.86 10.10
N ASN A 117 12.88 -27.96 8.78
CA ASN A 117 13.84 -27.18 7.98
C ASN A 117 13.46 -25.71 7.81
N SER A 118 12.19 -25.36 7.97
CA SER A 118 11.67 -23.99 7.80
C SER A 118 11.26 -23.34 9.13
N ARG A 119 11.47 -24.06 10.26
CA ARG A 119 10.97 -23.63 11.57
C ARG A 119 11.51 -22.27 12.00
N ASP A 120 12.81 -22.07 11.89
CA ASP A 120 13.46 -20.85 12.37
C ASP A 120 13.09 -19.65 11.49
N GLY A 121 13.06 -19.83 10.16
CA GLY A 121 12.59 -18.81 9.24
C GLY A 121 11.11 -18.47 9.45
N TYR A 122 10.28 -19.48 9.72
CA TYR A 122 8.86 -19.26 10.02
C TYR A 122 8.64 -18.51 11.34
N LEU A 123 9.45 -18.85 12.37
CA LEU A 123 9.43 -18.13 13.64
C LEU A 123 9.85 -16.66 13.45
N ALA A 124 10.91 -16.43 12.66
CA ALA A 124 11.35 -15.08 12.31
C ALA A 124 10.26 -14.29 11.55
N LEU A 125 9.53 -14.92 10.61
CA LEU A 125 8.38 -14.33 9.95
C LEU A 125 7.30 -13.91 10.96
N ARG A 126 6.92 -14.82 11.86
CA ARG A 126 5.90 -14.51 12.88
C ARG A 126 6.29 -13.31 13.74
N GLN A 127 7.53 -13.29 14.22
CA GLN A 127 8.06 -12.18 15.02
C GLN A 127 8.04 -10.86 14.24
N THR A 128 8.47 -10.88 12.97
CA THR A 128 8.46 -9.68 12.11
C THR A 128 7.04 -9.18 11.86
N VAL A 129 6.11 -10.07 11.51
CA VAL A 129 4.70 -9.70 11.30
C VAL A 129 4.06 -9.20 12.60
N GLU A 130 4.38 -9.80 13.74
CA GLU A 130 3.89 -9.38 15.06
C GLU A 130 4.41 -7.98 15.43
N ALA A 131 5.68 -7.67 15.14
CA ALA A 131 6.25 -6.35 15.35
C ALA A 131 5.63 -5.27 14.42
N LEU A 132 5.32 -5.63 13.18
CA LEU A 132 4.69 -4.73 12.21
C LEU A 132 3.19 -4.53 12.46
N TYR A 133 2.53 -5.42 13.21
CA TYR A 133 1.09 -5.41 13.38
C TYR A 133 0.56 -4.15 14.10
N PRO A 134 1.13 -3.68 15.22
CA PRO A 134 0.66 -2.47 15.88
C PRO A 134 0.76 -1.22 15.00
N PRO A 135 1.89 -0.90 14.37
CA PRO A 135 2.00 0.27 13.50
C PRO A 135 1.12 0.17 12.24
N GLU A 136 0.87 -1.03 11.72
CA GLU A 136 0.02 -1.23 10.53
C GLU A 136 -1.48 -1.04 10.83
N PHE A 137 -1.98 -1.54 11.97
CA PHE A 137 -3.42 -1.67 12.26
C PHE A 137 -3.91 -0.89 13.47
N ALA A 138 -3.04 -0.61 14.46
CA ALA A 138 -3.45 0.12 15.65
C ALA A 138 -3.53 1.63 15.38
N LYS A 139 -4.48 2.30 16.06
CA LYS A 139 -4.44 3.76 16.15
C LYS A 139 -3.32 4.15 17.13
N ALA A 140 -2.43 5.04 16.70
CA ALA A 140 -1.32 5.53 17.52
C ALA A 140 -1.77 6.06 18.88
N GLU A 141 -2.97 6.66 18.94
CA GLU A 141 -3.58 7.20 20.17
C GLU A 141 -3.81 6.16 21.28
N TRP A 142 -3.92 4.88 20.92
CA TRP A 142 -4.30 3.80 21.84
C TRP A 142 -3.20 2.76 22.10
N ASN A 143 -2.07 2.85 21.36
CA ASN A 143 -1.00 1.85 21.46
C ASN A 143 0.39 2.50 21.40
N PRO A 144 1.13 2.54 22.54
CA PRO A 144 2.48 3.10 22.58
C PRO A 144 3.48 2.45 21.60
N ALA A 145 3.32 1.16 21.31
CA ALA A 145 4.19 0.47 20.35
C ALA A 145 3.98 0.97 18.91
N ALA A 146 2.75 1.40 18.57
CA ALA A 146 2.46 2.02 17.28
C ALA A 146 3.02 3.45 17.18
N GLN A 147 3.19 4.15 18.32
CA GLN A 147 3.74 5.51 18.35
C GLN A 147 5.27 5.55 18.22
N ASN A 148 5.95 4.52 18.69
CA ASN A 148 7.40 4.51 18.85
C ASN A 148 8.16 3.84 17.69
N ALA A 149 7.47 3.12 16.81
CA ALA A 149 8.11 2.48 15.68
C ALA A 149 8.28 3.48 14.52
N SER A 150 9.45 3.56 13.93
CA SER A 150 9.69 4.31 12.69
C SER A 150 9.63 3.37 11.47
N VAL A 151 9.39 3.94 10.27
CA VAL A 151 9.41 3.16 9.02
C VAL A 151 10.80 2.58 8.77
N GLU A 152 11.86 3.29 9.16
CA GLU A 152 13.24 2.84 9.09
C GLU A 152 13.48 1.61 9.97
N GLU A 153 12.97 1.63 11.19
CA GLU A 153 13.06 0.51 12.12
C GLU A 153 12.27 -0.70 11.63
N ALA A 154 11.06 -0.47 11.14
CA ALA A 154 10.24 -1.51 10.51
C ALA A 154 10.94 -2.16 9.30
N ALA A 155 11.61 -1.37 8.47
CA ALA A 155 12.41 -1.86 7.36
C ALA A 155 13.61 -2.70 7.83
N GLN A 156 14.24 -2.35 8.95
CA GLN A 156 15.30 -3.15 9.57
C GLN A 156 14.79 -4.51 10.06
N TRP A 157 13.59 -4.58 10.64
CA TRP A 157 12.98 -5.85 11.03
C TRP A 157 12.78 -6.79 9.83
N VAL A 158 12.31 -6.25 8.69
CA VAL A 158 12.12 -7.04 7.46
C VAL A 158 13.47 -7.43 6.86
N SER A 159 14.47 -6.56 6.89
CA SER A 159 15.85 -6.88 6.47
C SER A 159 16.43 -8.02 7.31
N GLY A 160 16.27 -7.96 8.63
CA GLY A 160 16.72 -9.00 9.54
C GLY A 160 15.99 -10.34 9.34
N LEU A 161 14.73 -10.34 8.91
CA LEU A 161 14.03 -11.55 8.50
C LEU A 161 14.71 -12.20 7.29
N ILE A 162 15.04 -11.40 6.27
CA ILE A 162 15.68 -11.88 5.03
C ILE A 162 17.07 -12.43 5.31
N GLU A 163 17.82 -11.80 6.19
CA GLU A 163 19.16 -12.24 6.58
C GLU A 163 19.12 -13.57 7.33
N ARG A 164 18.29 -13.67 8.35
CA ARG A 164 18.17 -14.89 9.18
C ARG A 164 17.63 -16.11 8.44
N TRP A 165 16.80 -15.91 7.41
CA TRP A 165 16.25 -17.04 6.63
C TRP A 165 17.22 -17.52 5.55
N GLY A 166 18.25 -16.74 5.24
CA GLY A 166 19.22 -17.06 4.20
C GLY A 166 20.41 -17.90 4.67
N GLU A 167 20.50 -18.15 5.99
CA GLU A 167 21.49 -19.03 6.62
C GLU A 167 20.91 -20.45 6.76
#